data_4a40e6f35318bca844b0e60c5c8abf16
#
_entry.id   4a40e6f35318bca844b0e60c5c8abf16
#
_cell.length_a   1.000
_cell.length_b   1.000
_cell.length_c   1.000
_cell.angle_alpha   90.00
_cell.angle_beta   90.00
_cell.angle_gamma   90.00
#
_symmetry.space_group_name_H-M   'P 1'
#
loop_
_entity.id
_entity.type
_entity.pdbx_description
1 polymer ?
#
loop_
_entity_poly.entity_id
_entity_poly.type
_entity_poly.pdbx_seq_one_letter_code
_entity_poly.pdbx_strand_id
1 'polypeptide(L)'
;SNVRCSSINGGVLMELLNWFEKGLTTQEYIDGMKTHKDNLQKVYESFQLSEANKLELLTVPTTGIKVIVLTEDWCGDAMVNIPILLRIVEETNIDIRFILRDSNLELMDQYLTNGTSRSIPIFIFIDEAGNELAVWGPRAEMIQKQFDELKAKLPDQEAPDFKEKQLALFKDLVNKFTEDNTTWQIIADSIIKRLRELSK
;
A
#
# COMPACT_ATOMS: atom_id res chain seq x y z
N SER A 1 9.12 -15.10 -15.29
CA SER A 1 8.47 -15.70 -14.13
C SER A 1 9.50 -15.89 -13.01
N ASN A 2 9.60 -14.91 -12.14
CA ASN A 2 10.45 -15.07 -10.96
C ASN A 2 9.62 -15.76 -9.87
N VAL A 3 9.64 -17.08 -9.88
CA VAL A 3 9.20 -17.86 -8.73
C VAL A 3 10.27 -17.63 -7.65
N ARG A 4 9.95 -16.82 -6.65
CA ARG A 4 10.80 -16.73 -5.46
C ARG A 4 10.64 -18.02 -4.64
N CYS A 5 11.32 -19.08 -5.07
CA CYS A 5 11.52 -20.25 -4.25
C CYS A 5 12.75 -20.00 -3.39
N SER A 6 12.56 -19.50 -2.20
CA SER A 6 13.64 -19.44 -1.21
C SER A 6 13.26 -20.33 -0.03
N SER A 7 14.07 -21.34 0.21
CA SER A 7 14.01 -22.12 1.44
C SER A 7 14.73 -21.37 2.55
N ILE A 8 14.06 -21.17 3.67
CA ILE A 8 14.70 -20.68 4.89
C ILE A 8 14.78 -21.85 5.87
N ASN A 9 15.97 -22.17 6.30
CA ASN A 9 16.23 -23.20 7.32
C ASN A 9 15.54 -24.55 7.07
N GLY A 10 15.56 -25.02 5.83
CA GLY A 10 15.01 -26.34 5.47
C GLY A 10 13.47 -26.41 5.39
N GLY A 11 12.75 -25.28 5.55
CA GLY A 11 11.30 -25.18 5.39
C GLY A 11 10.92 -24.62 4.01
N VAL A 12 9.74 -24.99 3.51
CA VAL A 12 9.16 -24.41 2.29
C VAL A 12 8.34 -23.18 2.69
N LEU A 13 8.56 -22.02 2.02
CA LEU A 13 7.77 -20.83 2.24
C LEU A 13 6.33 -21.06 1.74
N MET A 14 5.33 -20.50 2.45
CA MET A 14 3.95 -20.52 2.02
C MET A 14 3.82 -19.76 0.69
N GLU A 15 3.07 -20.32 -0.24
CA GLU A 15 2.79 -19.69 -1.53
C GLU A 15 1.88 -18.46 -1.39
N LEU A 16 2.02 -17.49 -2.30
CA LEU A 16 1.24 -16.25 -2.26
C LEU A 16 -0.26 -16.48 -2.32
N LEU A 17 -0.73 -17.47 -3.09
CA LEU A 17 -2.15 -17.78 -3.15
C LEU A 17 -2.70 -18.19 -1.77
N ASN A 18 -1.92 -18.95 -1.00
CA ASN A 18 -2.31 -19.35 0.35
C ASN A 18 -2.33 -18.13 1.30
N TRP A 19 -1.39 -17.21 1.14
CA TRP A 19 -1.42 -15.95 1.87
C TRP A 19 -2.65 -15.13 1.55
N PHE A 20 -3.02 -15.05 0.28
CA PHE A 20 -4.25 -14.37 -0.15
C PHE A 20 -5.48 -14.98 0.54
N GLU A 21 -5.59 -16.31 0.52
CA GLU A 21 -6.73 -17.01 1.12
C GLU A 21 -6.83 -16.84 2.63
N LYS A 22 -5.71 -16.68 3.32
CA LYS A 22 -5.65 -16.36 4.76
C LYS A 22 -6.01 -14.91 5.07
N GLY A 23 -5.97 -14.02 4.07
CA GLY A 23 -6.15 -12.60 4.26
C GLY A 23 -7.56 -12.23 4.70
N LEU A 24 -7.64 -11.10 5.38
CA LEU A 24 -8.91 -10.49 5.77
C LEU A 24 -9.61 -9.91 4.54
N THR A 25 -10.93 -9.98 4.52
CA THR A 25 -11.71 -9.19 3.55
C THR A 25 -11.60 -7.70 3.89
N THR A 26 -11.98 -6.84 2.94
CA THR A 26 -12.01 -5.39 3.18
C THR A 26 -12.85 -5.05 4.41
N GLN A 27 -14.03 -5.65 4.53
CA GLN A 27 -14.92 -5.37 5.65
C GLN A 27 -14.33 -5.82 6.97
N GLU A 28 -13.73 -7.01 7.01
CA GLU A 28 -13.06 -7.52 8.21
C GLU A 28 -11.89 -6.63 8.62
N TYR A 29 -11.09 -6.17 7.66
CA TYR A 29 -9.97 -5.26 7.93
C TYR A 29 -10.45 -3.94 8.54
N ILE A 30 -11.44 -3.30 7.90
CA ILE A 30 -11.97 -2.01 8.36
C ILE A 30 -12.65 -2.15 9.73
N ASP A 31 -13.46 -3.19 9.93
CA ASP A 31 -14.12 -3.44 11.22
C ASP A 31 -13.13 -3.68 12.36
N GLY A 32 -11.97 -4.26 12.06
CA GLY A 32 -10.92 -4.51 13.04
C GLY A 32 -10.01 -3.31 13.32
N MET A 33 -10.12 -2.22 12.56
CA MET A 33 -9.27 -1.04 12.76
C MET A 33 -9.56 -0.34 14.08
N LYS A 34 -8.50 -0.04 14.82
CA LYS A 34 -8.55 0.72 16.09
C LYS A 34 -7.97 2.12 15.96
N THR A 35 -7.17 2.34 14.90
CA THR A 35 -6.49 3.60 14.62
C THR A 35 -6.76 4.00 13.18
N HIS A 36 -6.94 5.29 12.90
CA HIS A 36 -7.12 5.86 11.56
C HIS A 36 -8.35 5.37 10.77
N LYS A 37 -9.30 4.68 11.41
CA LYS A 37 -10.49 4.20 10.72
C LYS A 37 -11.29 5.34 10.07
N ASP A 38 -11.57 6.39 10.84
CA ASP A 38 -12.32 7.54 10.36
C ASP A 38 -11.56 8.28 9.23
N ASN A 39 -10.24 8.39 9.38
CA ASN A 39 -9.39 9.01 8.36
C ASN A 39 -9.41 8.22 7.04
N LEU A 40 -9.28 6.91 7.12
CA LEU A 40 -9.35 6.04 5.95
C LEU A 40 -10.70 6.18 5.25
N GLN A 41 -11.79 6.14 6.00
CA GLN A 41 -13.15 6.28 5.47
C GLN A 41 -13.36 7.67 4.85
N LYS A 42 -12.82 8.72 5.47
CA LYS A 42 -12.90 10.08 4.93
C LYS A 42 -12.22 10.17 3.55
N VAL A 43 -11.03 9.63 3.42
CA VAL A 43 -10.32 9.61 2.12
C VAL A 43 -11.11 8.81 1.10
N TYR A 44 -11.61 7.63 1.47
CA TYR A 44 -12.41 6.79 0.59
C TYR A 44 -13.65 7.53 0.07
N GLU A 45 -14.37 8.22 0.94
CA GLU A 45 -15.60 8.95 0.57
C GLU A 45 -15.31 10.22 -0.25
N SER A 46 -14.17 10.87 0.01
CA SER A 46 -13.82 12.15 -0.62
C SER A 46 -13.12 11.99 -1.97
N PHE A 47 -12.39 10.89 -2.17
CA PHE A 47 -11.64 10.65 -3.40
C PHE A 47 -12.50 9.95 -4.44
N GLN A 48 -12.41 10.43 -5.68
CA GLN A 48 -13.02 9.80 -6.85
C GLN A 48 -12.00 9.68 -7.97
N LEU A 49 -11.99 8.53 -8.65
CA LEU A 49 -11.16 8.34 -9.83
C LEU A 49 -11.61 9.32 -10.93
N SER A 50 -10.65 9.92 -11.61
CA SER A 50 -10.92 10.76 -12.79
C SER A 50 -11.42 9.90 -13.95
N GLU A 51 -12.09 10.51 -14.93
CA GLU A 51 -12.49 9.82 -16.16
C GLU A 51 -11.26 9.28 -16.91
N ALA A 52 -10.15 10.03 -16.87
CA ALA A 52 -8.87 9.57 -17.45
C ALA A 52 -8.36 8.29 -16.76
N ASN A 53 -8.42 8.23 -15.43
CA ASN A 53 -8.03 7.03 -14.69
C ASN A 53 -8.90 5.83 -15.04
N LYS A 54 -10.21 6.02 -15.16
CA LYS A 54 -11.15 4.96 -15.52
C LYS A 54 -10.85 4.42 -16.93
N LEU A 55 -10.56 5.30 -17.89
CA LEU A 55 -10.18 4.90 -19.24
C LEU A 55 -8.86 4.12 -19.26
N GLU A 56 -7.87 4.55 -18.48
CA GLU A 56 -6.60 3.84 -18.36
C GLU A 56 -6.81 2.43 -17.79
N LEU A 57 -7.66 2.27 -16.78
CA LEU A 57 -7.96 0.97 -16.18
C LEU A 57 -8.64 0.01 -17.15
N LEU A 58 -9.43 0.52 -18.09
CA LEU A 58 -10.02 -0.31 -19.14
C LEU A 58 -8.99 -0.96 -20.06
N THR A 59 -7.77 -0.43 -20.14
CA THR A 59 -6.69 -1.00 -20.94
C THR A 59 -5.93 -2.12 -20.23
N VAL A 60 -6.20 -2.34 -18.94
CA VAL A 60 -5.52 -3.36 -18.14
C VAL A 60 -6.37 -4.62 -18.06
N PRO A 61 -5.86 -5.79 -18.50
CA PRO A 61 -6.58 -7.05 -18.31
C PRO A 61 -6.50 -7.48 -16.84
N THR A 62 -7.56 -7.21 -16.07
CA THR A 62 -7.59 -7.45 -14.63
C THR A 62 -8.27 -8.75 -14.22
N THR A 63 -8.89 -9.49 -15.15
CA THR A 63 -9.57 -10.75 -14.86
C THR A 63 -8.59 -11.76 -14.24
N GLY A 64 -8.96 -12.31 -13.09
CA GLY A 64 -8.12 -13.29 -12.38
C GLY A 64 -7.02 -12.69 -11.54
N ILE A 65 -6.81 -11.37 -11.58
CA ILE A 65 -5.80 -10.73 -10.75
C ILE A 65 -6.32 -10.58 -9.32
N LYS A 66 -5.43 -10.83 -8.36
CA LYS A 66 -5.65 -10.68 -6.93
C LYS A 66 -4.59 -9.75 -6.36
N VAL A 67 -4.92 -9.02 -5.30
CA VAL A 67 -3.94 -8.19 -4.59
C VAL A 67 -3.94 -8.51 -3.10
N ILE A 68 -2.74 -8.73 -2.57
CA ILE A 68 -2.49 -8.87 -1.13
C ILE A 68 -1.98 -7.53 -0.63
N VAL A 69 -2.62 -7.01 0.40
CA VAL A 69 -2.22 -5.75 1.04
C VAL A 69 -1.58 -6.04 2.39
N LEU A 70 -0.26 -5.85 2.48
CA LEU A 70 0.45 -5.86 3.76
C LEU A 70 0.28 -4.51 4.43
N THR A 71 -0.24 -4.50 5.65
CA THR A 71 -0.65 -3.26 6.32
C THR A 71 -0.68 -3.38 7.84
N GLU A 72 -0.81 -2.25 8.50
CA GLU A 72 -1.22 -2.09 9.89
C GLU A 72 -2.09 -0.82 10.00
N ASP A 73 -3.05 -0.82 10.92
CA ASP A 73 -4.03 0.27 11.02
C ASP A 73 -3.44 1.60 11.54
N TRP A 74 -2.35 1.54 12.30
CA TRP A 74 -1.67 2.73 12.84
C TRP A 74 -0.80 3.46 11.81
N CYS A 75 -0.58 2.90 10.64
CA CYS A 75 0.29 3.47 9.62
C CYS A 75 -0.44 4.55 8.81
N GLY A 76 0.10 5.78 8.82
CA GLY A 76 -0.47 6.89 8.06
C GLY A 76 -0.41 6.70 6.54
N ASP A 77 0.63 6.05 6.03
CA ASP A 77 0.73 5.72 4.61
C ASP A 77 -0.31 4.68 4.19
N ALA A 78 -0.55 3.67 5.02
CA ALA A 78 -1.61 2.69 4.77
C ALA A 78 -2.99 3.38 4.77
N MET A 79 -3.21 4.28 5.71
CA MET A 79 -4.46 5.03 5.86
C MET A 79 -4.84 5.80 4.57
N VAL A 80 -3.87 6.38 3.87
CA VAL A 80 -4.15 7.14 2.64
C VAL A 80 -4.11 6.26 1.38
N ASN A 81 -3.18 5.31 1.30
CA ASN A 81 -3.01 4.51 0.09
C ASN A 81 -4.09 3.44 -0.10
N ILE A 82 -4.58 2.84 0.98
CA ILE A 82 -5.60 1.79 0.92
C ILE A 82 -6.92 2.29 0.33
N PRO A 83 -7.50 3.42 0.77
CA PRO A 83 -8.75 3.87 0.17
C PRO A 83 -8.63 4.21 -1.32
N ILE A 84 -7.46 4.68 -1.76
CA ILE A 84 -7.20 4.93 -3.18
C ILE A 84 -7.19 3.60 -3.95
N LEU A 85 -6.50 2.59 -3.42
CA LEU A 85 -6.51 1.25 -4.01
C LEU A 85 -7.93 0.66 -4.07
N LEU A 86 -8.74 0.84 -3.02
CA LEU A 86 -10.11 0.36 -2.99
C LEU A 86 -10.94 0.97 -4.13
N ARG A 87 -10.80 2.26 -4.41
CA ARG A 87 -11.46 2.90 -5.53
C ARG A 87 -11.02 2.32 -6.88
N ILE A 88 -9.75 1.97 -7.01
CA ILE A 88 -9.20 1.34 -8.22
C ILE A 88 -9.76 -0.07 -8.40
N VAL A 89 -9.76 -0.90 -7.37
CA VAL A 89 -10.25 -2.29 -7.49
C VAL A 89 -11.75 -2.34 -7.74
N GLU A 90 -12.52 -1.37 -7.28
CA GLU A 90 -13.95 -1.26 -7.57
C GLU A 90 -14.25 -1.06 -9.07
N GLU A 91 -13.33 -0.47 -9.82
CA GLU A 91 -13.43 -0.26 -11.27
C GLU A 91 -12.82 -1.42 -12.08
N THR A 92 -12.39 -2.48 -11.41
CA THR A 92 -11.70 -3.61 -12.03
C THR A 92 -12.28 -4.93 -11.54
N ASN A 93 -11.71 -6.06 -12.00
CA ASN A 93 -12.05 -7.39 -11.52
C ASN A 93 -11.03 -7.92 -10.49
N ILE A 94 -10.20 -7.05 -9.92
CA ILE A 94 -9.18 -7.45 -8.95
C ILE A 94 -9.82 -7.76 -7.61
N ASP A 95 -9.55 -8.97 -7.08
CA ASP A 95 -9.93 -9.35 -5.72
C ASP A 95 -8.86 -8.90 -4.74
N ILE A 96 -9.26 -8.44 -3.56
CA ILE A 96 -8.38 -7.85 -2.55
C ILE A 96 -8.49 -8.57 -1.20
N ARG A 97 -7.35 -8.80 -0.55
CA ARG A 97 -7.26 -9.31 0.82
C ARG A 97 -6.16 -8.60 1.59
N PHE A 98 -6.31 -8.52 2.90
CA PHE A 98 -5.42 -7.77 3.79
C PHE A 98 -4.70 -8.71 4.74
N ILE A 99 -3.39 -8.51 4.89
CA ILE A 99 -2.53 -9.25 5.82
C ILE A 99 -1.88 -8.26 6.79
N LEU A 100 -2.05 -8.48 8.09
CA LEU A 100 -1.43 -7.65 9.11
C LEU A 100 0.06 -7.99 9.23
N ARG A 101 0.92 -6.99 9.10
CA ARG A 101 2.38 -7.14 9.06
C ARG A 101 2.94 -7.80 10.31
N ASP A 102 2.55 -7.30 11.49
CA ASP A 102 3.19 -7.66 12.76
C ASP A 102 2.97 -9.12 13.16
N SER A 103 1.86 -9.72 12.73
CA SER A 103 1.57 -11.13 12.97
C SER A 103 1.94 -12.05 11.80
N ASN A 104 2.54 -11.51 10.72
CA ASN A 104 2.87 -12.25 9.51
C ASN A 104 4.25 -11.83 8.94
N LEU A 105 5.26 -11.81 9.80
CA LEU A 105 6.60 -11.36 9.42
C LEU A 105 7.27 -12.24 8.36
N GLU A 106 6.88 -13.52 8.28
CA GLU A 106 7.35 -14.42 7.24
C GLU A 106 7.03 -13.87 5.84
N LEU A 107 5.82 -13.35 5.64
CA LEU A 107 5.47 -12.70 4.38
C LEU A 107 6.16 -11.34 4.25
N MET A 108 6.10 -10.51 5.29
CA MET A 108 6.67 -9.15 5.26
C MET A 108 8.15 -9.17 4.90
N ASP A 109 8.93 -10.10 5.45
CA ASP A 109 10.38 -10.16 5.23
C ASP A 109 10.78 -10.55 3.80
N GLN A 110 9.83 -10.99 2.98
CA GLN A 110 10.03 -11.20 1.54
C GLN A 110 9.85 -9.90 0.73
N TYR A 111 9.33 -8.83 1.34
CA TYR A 111 8.98 -7.57 0.68
C TYR A 111 9.55 -6.34 1.39
N LEU A 112 10.78 -6.46 1.86
CA LEU A 112 11.48 -5.36 2.53
C LEU A 112 11.80 -4.22 1.55
N THR A 113 11.65 -2.99 2.00
CA THR A 113 12.06 -1.81 1.23
C THR A 113 13.58 -1.68 1.32
N ASN A 114 14.24 -1.59 0.17
CA ASN A 114 15.71 -1.56 0.06
C ASN A 114 16.39 -2.76 0.75
N GLY A 115 15.67 -3.88 0.87
CA GLY A 115 16.19 -5.08 1.50
C GLY A 115 16.31 -5.02 3.02
N THR A 116 15.87 -3.95 3.67
CA THR A 116 16.09 -3.74 5.10
C THR A 116 14.86 -3.34 5.90
N SER A 117 13.94 -2.55 5.33
CA SER A 117 12.84 -1.95 6.08
C SER A 117 11.52 -2.69 5.89
N ARG A 118 10.82 -2.97 6.99
CA ARG A 118 9.47 -3.53 7.02
C ARG A 118 8.42 -2.45 6.77
N SER A 119 8.63 -1.64 5.72
CA SER A 119 7.73 -0.53 5.39
C SER A 119 6.42 -1.03 4.82
N ILE A 120 5.33 -0.37 5.16
CA ILE A 120 3.97 -0.65 4.72
C ILE A 120 3.28 0.65 4.30
N PRO A 121 2.21 0.58 3.46
CA PRO A 121 1.62 -0.65 2.90
C PRO A 121 2.45 -1.20 1.74
N ILE A 122 2.34 -2.49 1.50
CA ILE A 122 2.86 -3.13 0.28
C ILE A 122 1.69 -3.82 -0.41
N PHE A 123 1.51 -3.56 -1.70
CA PHE A 123 0.49 -4.19 -2.54
C PHE A 123 1.16 -5.20 -3.44
N ILE A 124 0.82 -6.47 -3.25
CA ILE A 124 1.37 -7.59 -4.03
C ILE A 124 0.28 -8.08 -4.98
N PHE A 125 0.48 -7.81 -6.28
CA PHE A 125 -0.45 -8.27 -7.32
C PHE A 125 -0.01 -9.63 -7.82
N ILE A 126 -0.95 -10.57 -7.84
CA ILE A 126 -0.71 -11.96 -8.26
C ILE A 126 -1.74 -12.39 -9.30
N ASP A 127 -1.40 -13.42 -10.10
CA ASP A 127 -2.35 -14.05 -11.02
C ASP A 127 -3.18 -15.14 -10.31
N GLU A 128 -4.06 -15.82 -11.05
CA GLU A 128 -4.91 -16.89 -10.50
C GLU A 128 -4.11 -18.04 -9.91
N ALA A 129 -2.94 -18.33 -10.45
CA ALA A 129 -2.06 -19.38 -9.96
C ALA A 129 -1.21 -18.97 -8.76
N GLY A 130 -1.28 -17.70 -8.36
CA GLY A 130 -0.49 -17.16 -7.26
C GLY A 130 0.90 -16.65 -7.64
N ASN A 131 1.19 -16.51 -8.94
CA ASN A 131 2.45 -15.94 -9.39
C ASN A 131 2.46 -14.42 -9.20
N GLU A 132 3.56 -13.88 -8.67
CA GLU A 132 3.72 -12.44 -8.50
C GLU A 132 3.80 -11.74 -9.86
N LEU A 133 2.96 -10.73 -10.05
CA LEU A 133 2.92 -9.91 -11.26
C LEU A 133 3.58 -8.55 -11.06
N ALA A 134 3.32 -7.91 -9.93
CA ALA A 134 3.85 -6.59 -9.60
C ALA A 134 3.77 -6.34 -8.10
N VAL A 135 4.61 -5.42 -7.63
CA VAL A 135 4.60 -4.95 -6.24
C VAL A 135 4.59 -3.42 -6.26
N TRP A 136 3.76 -2.82 -5.42
CA TRP A 136 3.69 -1.38 -5.24
C TRP A 136 3.74 -1.02 -3.76
N GLY A 137 4.47 0.02 -3.42
CA GLY A 137 4.55 0.56 -2.08
C GLY A 137 5.98 0.76 -1.58
N PRO A 138 6.14 1.39 -0.42
CA PRO A 138 5.09 1.87 0.49
C PRO A 138 4.41 3.17 0.05
N ARG A 139 5.00 3.92 -0.88
CA ARG A 139 4.50 5.22 -1.35
C ARG A 139 4.67 5.37 -2.85
N ALA A 140 3.86 6.24 -3.45
CA ALA A 140 4.13 6.76 -4.78
C ALA A 140 5.49 7.47 -4.79
N GLU A 141 6.23 7.35 -5.88
CA GLU A 141 7.59 7.91 -6.00
C GLU A 141 7.64 9.40 -5.67
N MET A 142 6.70 10.19 -6.20
CA MET A 142 6.62 11.63 -5.92
C MET A 142 6.32 11.93 -4.46
N ILE A 143 5.48 11.14 -3.82
CA ILE A 143 5.17 11.29 -2.39
C ILE A 143 6.38 10.93 -1.53
N GLN A 144 7.13 9.88 -1.90
CA GLN A 144 8.38 9.53 -1.23
C GLN A 144 9.40 10.66 -1.29
N LYS A 145 9.54 11.29 -2.46
CA LYS A 145 10.43 12.44 -2.65
C LYS A 145 10.03 13.61 -1.76
N GLN A 146 8.74 13.95 -1.71
CA GLN A 146 8.22 15.02 -0.84
C GLN A 146 8.50 14.70 0.63
N PHE A 147 8.27 13.46 1.04
CA PHE A 147 8.54 13.01 2.41
C PHE A 147 10.03 13.14 2.76
N ASP A 148 10.91 12.71 1.88
CA ASP A 148 12.36 12.78 2.08
C ASP A 148 12.83 14.24 2.21
N GLU A 149 12.29 15.16 1.41
CA GLU A 149 12.58 16.59 1.47
C GLU A 149 12.13 17.20 2.81
N LEU A 150 10.95 16.83 3.30
CA LEU A 150 10.43 17.30 4.59
C LEU A 150 11.27 16.75 5.74
N LYS A 151 11.63 15.47 5.68
CA LYS A 151 12.44 14.79 6.70
C LYS A 151 13.85 15.42 6.77
N ALA A 152 14.42 15.81 5.63
CA ALA A 152 15.73 16.44 5.57
C ALA A 152 15.77 17.81 6.27
N LYS A 153 14.62 18.46 6.48
CA LYS A 153 14.51 19.74 7.20
C LYS A 153 14.43 19.57 8.72
N LEU A 154 14.29 18.32 9.21
CA LEU A 154 14.30 18.08 10.65
C LEU A 154 15.69 18.39 11.23
N PRO A 155 15.76 18.88 12.49
CA PRO A 155 17.04 19.04 13.17
C PRO A 155 17.69 17.68 13.44
N ASP A 156 18.92 17.70 13.92
CA ASP A 156 19.62 16.48 14.35
C ASP A 156 18.80 15.74 15.41
N GLN A 157 18.85 14.41 15.38
CA GLN A 157 18.13 13.53 16.34
C GLN A 157 18.46 13.87 17.79
N GLU A 158 19.67 14.36 18.05
CA GLU A 158 20.11 14.76 19.39
C GLU A 158 19.67 16.17 19.78
N ALA A 159 19.10 16.95 18.86
CA ALA A 159 18.62 18.29 19.15
C ALA A 159 17.45 18.28 20.14
N PRO A 160 17.40 19.25 21.09
CA PRO A 160 16.32 19.28 22.10
C PRO A 160 14.91 19.38 21.53
N ASP A 161 14.77 20.00 20.35
CA ASP A 161 13.48 20.22 19.67
C ASP A 161 13.14 19.15 18.61
N PHE A 162 13.97 18.11 18.46
CA PHE A 162 13.76 17.08 17.43
C PHE A 162 12.41 16.41 17.56
N LYS A 163 12.05 15.92 18.76
CA LYS A 163 10.79 15.20 18.97
C LYS A 163 9.57 16.08 18.67
N GLU A 164 9.59 17.32 19.09
CA GLU A 164 8.50 18.26 18.84
C GLU A 164 8.31 18.50 17.35
N LYS A 165 9.40 18.75 16.62
CA LYS A 165 9.36 18.97 15.18
C LYS A 165 8.98 17.72 14.40
N GLN A 166 9.43 16.54 14.84
CA GLN A 166 9.04 15.27 14.23
C GLN A 166 7.54 15.02 14.39
N LEU A 167 6.99 15.25 15.58
CA LEU A 167 5.55 15.11 15.83
C LEU A 167 4.73 16.09 14.99
N ALA A 168 5.20 17.34 14.87
CA ALA A 168 4.55 18.34 14.02
C ALA A 168 4.57 17.93 12.54
N LEU A 169 5.67 17.37 12.07
CA LEU A 169 5.78 16.85 10.71
C LEU A 169 4.77 15.74 10.44
N PHE A 170 4.68 14.76 11.33
CA PHE A 170 3.74 13.65 11.17
C PHE A 170 2.28 14.12 11.23
N LYS A 171 1.96 15.08 12.10
CA LYS A 171 0.64 15.67 12.17
C LYS A 171 0.27 16.37 10.86
N ASP A 172 1.19 17.14 10.31
CA ASP A 172 1.00 17.85 9.03
C ASP A 172 0.80 16.85 7.88
N LEU A 173 1.56 15.76 7.87
CA LEU A 173 1.40 14.70 6.88
C LEU A 173 0.05 14.01 6.97
N VAL A 174 -0.43 13.68 8.17
CA VAL A 174 -1.76 13.09 8.36
C VAL A 174 -2.84 14.05 7.85
N ASN A 175 -2.74 15.34 8.17
CA ASN A 175 -3.68 16.35 7.69
C ASN A 175 -3.67 16.44 6.15
N LYS A 176 -2.49 16.44 5.55
CA LYS A 176 -2.34 16.45 4.09
C LYS A 176 -2.97 15.19 3.47
N PHE A 177 -2.69 14.02 4.03
CA PHE A 177 -3.21 12.75 3.53
C PHE A 177 -4.73 12.65 3.62
N THR A 178 -5.36 13.32 4.59
CA THR A 178 -6.81 13.28 4.75
C THR A 178 -7.57 14.35 3.99
N GLU A 179 -6.88 15.34 3.40
CA GLU A 179 -7.54 16.52 2.82
C GLU A 179 -7.06 16.92 1.42
N ASP A 180 -5.88 16.46 0.99
CA ASP A 180 -5.27 16.95 -0.25
C ASP A 180 -5.58 16.05 -1.45
N ASN A 181 -6.53 16.48 -2.28
CA ASN A 181 -6.91 15.77 -3.50
C ASN A 181 -5.74 15.60 -4.49
N THR A 182 -4.80 16.55 -4.53
CA THR A 182 -3.61 16.44 -5.39
C THR A 182 -2.75 15.24 -4.98
N THR A 183 -2.56 15.03 -3.69
CA THR A 183 -1.87 13.85 -3.15
C THR A 183 -2.59 12.57 -3.56
N TRP A 184 -3.90 12.51 -3.42
CA TRP A 184 -4.69 11.33 -3.79
C TRP A 184 -4.59 11.01 -5.28
N GLN A 185 -4.61 12.03 -6.12
CA GLN A 185 -4.48 11.85 -7.57
C GLN A 185 -3.07 11.33 -7.94
N ILE A 186 -2.03 11.83 -7.30
CA ILE A 186 -0.66 11.34 -7.48
C ILE A 186 -0.57 9.85 -7.13
N ILE A 187 -1.18 9.45 -6.01
CA ILE A 187 -1.20 8.05 -5.56
C ILE A 187 -1.95 7.19 -6.58
N ALA A 188 -3.13 7.62 -7.01
CA ALA A 188 -3.93 6.88 -8.00
C ALA A 188 -3.16 6.68 -9.30
N ASP A 189 -2.55 7.73 -9.83
CA ASP A 189 -1.77 7.68 -11.07
C ASP A 189 -0.58 6.71 -10.94
N SER A 190 0.08 6.70 -9.79
CA SER A 190 1.20 5.81 -9.51
C SER A 190 0.78 4.33 -9.49
N ILE A 191 -0.32 4.01 -8.81
CA ILE A 191 -0.83 2.64 -8.74
C ILE A 191 -1.28 2.17 -10.13
N ILE A 192 -2.04 3.00 -10.85
CA ILE A 192 -2.54 2.68 -12.19
C ILE A 192 -1.39 2.51 -13.18
N LYS A 193 -0.36 3.34 -13.11
CA LYS A 193 0.85 3.18 -13.93
C LYS A 193 1.46 1.80 -13.72
N ARG A 194 1.56 1.35 -12.46
CA ARG A 194 2.10 0.04 -12.13
C ARG A 194 1.24 -1.09 -12.71
N LEU A 195 -0.09 -0.95 -12.64
CA LEU A 195 -1.02 -1.92 -13.24
C LEU A 195 -0.91 -1.95 -14.77
N ARG A 196 -0.74 -0.81 -15.41
CA ARG A 196 -0.57 -0.74 -16.88
C ARG A 196 0.69 -1.45 -17.37
N GLU A 197 1.72 -1.52 -16.54
CA GLU A 197 2.94 -2.27 -16.85
C GLU A 197 2.70 -3.78 -16.94
N LEU A 198 1.62 -4.30 -16.37
CA LEU A 198 1.26 -5.72 -16.46
C LEU A 198 0.80 -6.12 -17.86
N SER A 199 0.36 -5.17 -18.68
CA SER A 199 -0.14 -5.44 -20.04
C SER A 199 0.96 -5.45 -21.11
N LYS A 200 2.22 -5.25 -20.71
CA LYS A 200 3.38 -5.23 -21.63
C LYS A 200 4.10 -6.57 -21.71
#